data_633440eb5ea424bd67bad1ca7aa8e92b
#
_entry.id   633440eb5ea424bd67bad1ca7aa8e92b
#
_cell.length_a   1.000
_cell.length_b   1.000
_cell.length_c   1.000
_cell.angle_alpha   90.00
_cell.angle_beta   90.00
_cell.angle_gamma   90.00
#
_symmetry.space_group_name_H-M   'P 1'
#
loop_
_entity.id
_entity.type
_entity.pdbx_description
1 polymer ?
#
loop_
_entity_poly.entity_id
_entity_poly.type
_entity_poly.pdbx_seq_one_letter_code
_entity_poly.pdbx_strand_id
1 'polypeptide(L)'
;MTKQIVLKLLREHTEEFLSGEAISRQAGVSRAAVWKAVEQLRQEGYGIESVPNRGYRLTRVTARLRPEELAEQFRDCRIGRELLCFDTIDSTNNELKRRAVSGSVDGTVILADQQTGGRGRRGRSFVSPAGKGLYLSAALRPQCPLSEISTLTAWTAVALCDAVEAVCGVRPGIKWPNDLVLNRKKLCGILTELEWEAESGEFSCVIIGAGINVSQDEADFGPEVAPIAISLAQALGTAPDRTELAARVIRSLNALYDDFPAQNAAYLECFRRDCLTVGNPIKVISGAGERIGTATGISDDFGLTVRWEDGSTETLTSGEVSVRGLYDY
;
A
#
# COMPACT_ATOMS: atom_id res chain seq x y z
N MET A 1 22.35 5.78 13.19
CA MET A 1 23.14 6.40 12.10
C MET A 1 24.09 5.39 11.43
N THR A 2 25.10 4.82 12.10
CA THR A 2 26.07 3.88 11.48
C THR A 2 25.42 2.66 10.80
N LYS A 3 24.47 1.99 11.48
CA LYS A 3 23.74 0.82 10.97
C LYS A 3 23.03 1.09 9.64
N GLN A 4 22.37 2.24 9.53
CA GLN A 4 21.64 2.64 8.30
C GLN A 4 22.57 2.89 7.13
N ILE A 5 23.74 3.51 7.38
CA ILE A 5 24.75 3.73 6.34
C ILE A 5 25.32 2.40 5.85
N VAL A 6 25.63 1.49 6.79
CA VAL A 6 26.13 0.13 6.45
C VAL A 6 25.10 -0.64 5.62
N LEU A 7 23.82 -0.60 6.02
CA LEU A 7 22.74 -1.25 5.29
C LEU A 7 22.58 -0.68 3.88
N LYS A 8 22.61 0.68 3.74
CA LYS A 8 22.56 1.34 2.44
C LYS A 8 23.65 0.86 1.52
N LEU A 9 24.91 0.86 1.99
CA LEU A 9 26.05 0.40 1.20
C LEU A 9 25.91 -1.06 0.76
N LEU A 10 25.44 -1.95 1.66
CA LEU A 10 25.21 -3.35 1.34
C LEU A 10 24.07 -3.57 0.33
N ARG A 11 23.06 -2.68 0.30
CA ARG A 11 21.97 -2.71 -0.69
C ARG A 11 22.40 -2.24 -2.07
N GLU A 12 23.29 -1.23 -2.13
CA GLU A 12 23.83 -0.72 -3.39
C GLU A 12 24.75 -1.73 -4.07
N HIS A 13 25.23 -2.77 -3.34
CA HIS A 13 26.19 -3.77 -3.79
C HIS A 13 25.73 -5.21 -3.48
N THR A 14 24.49 -5.57 -3.87
CA THR A 14 23.91 -6.88 -3.53
C THR A 14 24.61 -8.06 -4.20
N GLU A 15 25.21 -7.85 -5.38
CA GLU A 15 25.89 -8.90 -6.15
C GLU A 15 27.36 -9.12 -5.71
N GLU A 16 27.93 -8.20 -4.93
CA GLU A 16 29.35 -8.20 -4.58
C GLU A 16 29.59 -8.25 -3.06
N PHE A 17 30.74 -8.76 -2.66
CA PHE A 17 31.21 -8.65 -1.28
C PHE A 17 31.90 -7.30 -1.06
N LEU A 18 31.39 -6.51 -0.14
CA LEU A 18 32.04 -5.30 0.35
C LEU A 18 32.97 -5.61 1.51
N SER A 19 34.26 -5.27 1.37
CA SER A 19 35.18 -5.44 2.49
C SER A 19 34.83 -4.54 3.66
N GLY A 20 35.03 -5.03 4.89
CA GLY A 20 34.78 -4.22 6.09
C GLY A 20 35.60 -2.92 6.12
N GLU A 21 36.72 -2.87 5.41
CA GLU A 21 37.53 -1.66 5.22
C GLU A 21 36.86 -0.67 4.25
N ALA A 22 36.33 -1.15 3.12
CA ALA A 22 35.60 -0.31 2.18
C ALA A 22 34.38 0.32 2.85
N ILE A 23 33.58 -0.47 3.57
CA ILE A 23 32.42 0.01 4.33
C ILE A 23 32.86 1.02 5.38
N SER A 24 33.91 0.72 6.16
CA SER A 24 34.46 1.61 7.22
C SER A 24 34.85 2.98 6.64
N ARG A 25 35.53 3.00 5.49
CA ARG A 25 35.97 4.24 4.81
C ARG A 25 34.78 5.03 4.29
N GLN A 26 33.82 4.38 3.60
CA GLN A 26 32.66 5.06 3.03
C GLN A 26 31.67 5.55 4.12
N ALA A 27 31.54 4.80 5.21
CA ALA A 27 30.68 5.17 6.32
C ALA A 27 31.32 6.15 7.32
N GLY A 28 32.62 6.41 7.23
CA GLY A 28 33.36 7.27 8.16
C GLY A 28 33.43 6.70 9.59
N VAL A 29 33.44 5.36 9.76
CA VAL A 29 33.40 4.68 11.07
C VAL A 29 34.48 3.63 11.19
N SER A 30 34.77 3.15 12.40
CA SER A 30 35.75 2.08 12.60
C SER A 30 35.25 0.72 12.09
N ARG A 31 36.17 -0.19 11.73
CA ARG A 31 35.85 -1.59 11.35
C ARG A 31 35.05 -2.31 12.45
N ALA A 32 35.35 -2.04 13.73
CA ALA A 32 34.58 -2.58 14.85
C ALA A 32 33.14 -2.08 14.86
N ALA A 33 32.91 -0.81 14.50
CA ALA A 33 31.57 -0.25 14.37
C ALA A 33 30.80 -0.87 13.18
N VAL A 34 31.47 -1.16 12.06
CA VAL A 34 30.89 -1.89 10.93
C VAL A 34 30.47 -3.30 11.37
N TRP A 35 31.34 -4.03 12.04
CA TRP A 35 31.02 -5.36 12.54
C TRP A 35 29.80 -5.34 13.49
N LYS A 36 29.78 -4.41 14.44
CA LYS A 36 28.63 -4.23 15.35
C LYS A 36 27.35 -3.92 14.61
N ALA A 37 27.41 -3.08 13.59
CA ALA A 37 26.26 -2.76 12.75
C ALA A 37 25.75 -3.98 11.96
N VAL A 38 26.65 -4.80 11.41
CA VAL A 38 26.31 -6.06 10.73
C VAL A 38 25.63 -7.04 11.67
N GLU A 39 26.16 -7.21 12.90
CA GLU A 39 25.53 -8.09 13.89
C GLU A 39 24.13 -7.59 14.31
N GLN A 40 23.95 -6.30 14.48
CA GLN A 40 22.63 -5.72 14.72
C GLN A 40 21.66 -5.99 13.56
N LEU A 41 22.09 -5.80 12.31
CA LEU A 41 21.29 -6.10 11.14
C LEU A 41 20.90 -7.59 11.06
N ARG A 42 21.81 -8.49 11.40
CA ARG A 42 21.51 -9.93 11.49
C ARG A 42 20.46 -10.24 12.55
N GLN A 43 20.55 -9.61 13.72
CA GLN A 43 19.56 -9.75 14.79
C GLN A 43 18.19 -9.21 14.36
N GLU A 44 18.16 -8.21 13.48
CA GLU A 44 16.95 -7.65 12.88
C GLU A 44 16.41 -8.50 11.71
N GLY A 45 17.06 -9.62 11.40
CA GLY A 45 16.58 -10.58 10.39
C GLY A 45 17.15 -10.39 8.99
N TYR A 46 18.10 -9.48 8.78
CA TYR A 46 18.81 -9.38 7.51
C TYR A 46 19.70 -10.60 7.29
N GLY A 47 19.62 -11.18 6.10
CA GLY A 47 20.60 -12.16 5.66
C GLY A 47 21.87 -11.45 5.22
N ILE A 48 22.93 -11.51 6.02
CA ILE A 48 24.23 -10.96 5.65
C ILE A 48 25.27 -12.08 5.72
N GLU A 49 25.80 -12.43 4.57
CA GLU A 49 26.90 -13.36 4.45
C GLU A 49 28.23 -12.66 4.78
N SER A 50 29.09 -13.34 5.50
CA SER A 50 30.47 -12.89 5.79
C SER A 50 31.44 -13.92 5.28
N VAL A 51 32.39 -13.51 4.43
CA VAL A 51 33.49 -14.37 3.96
C VAL A 51 34.81 -13.74 4.37
N PRO A 52 35.70 -14.52 5.07
CA PRO A 52 37.00 -14.04 5.43
C PRO A 52 37.76 -13.45 4.22
N ASN A 53 38.38 -12.30 4.41
CA ASN A 53 39.13 -11.54 3.40
C ASN A 53 38.31 -11.01 2.20
N ARG A 54 37.00 -11.32 2.08
CA ARG A 54 36.10 -10.76 1.06
C ARG A 54 35.18 -9.70 1.64
N GLY A 55 34.68 -9.88 2.88
CA GLY A 55 33.82 -8.93 3.56
C GLY A 55 32.38 -9.42 3.70
N TYR A 56 31.42 -8.52 3.49
CA TYR A 56 29.99 -8.72 3.74
C TYR A 56 29.19 -8.58 2.46
N ARG A 57 28.15 -9.38 2.30
CA ARG A 57 27.18 -9.31 1.21
C ARG A 57 25.78 -9.48 1.77
N LEU A 58 24.85 -8.61 1.36
CA LEU A 58 23.43 -8.74 1.69
C LEU A 58 22.81 -9.84 0.84
N THR A 59 22.33 -10.92 1.47
CA THR A 59 21.71 -12.06 0.79
C THR A 59 20.19 -12.07 0.94
N ARG A 60 19.67 -11.37 1.96
CA ARG A 60 18.23 -11.27 2.22
C ARG A 60 17.91 -9.99 2.97
N VAL A 61 16.95 -9.23 2.47
CA VAL A 61 16.34 -8.10 3.19
C VAL A 61 15.40 -8.65 4.27
N THR A 62 15.36 -8.02 5.44
CA THR A 62 14.40 -8.43 6.49
C THR A 62 12.98 -8.20 6.03
N ALA A 63 12.11 -9.17 6.32
CA ALA A 63 10.68 -8.99 6.12
C ALA A 63 10.02 -8.16 7.25
N ARG A 64 10.72 -7.92 8.36
CA ARG A 64 10.18 -7.21 9.52
C ARG A 64 10.07 -5.71 9.25
N LEU A 65 8.91 -5.13 9.61
CA LEU A 65 8.74 -3.68 9.66
C LEU A 65 9.63 -3.09 10.77
N ARG A 66 10.14 -1.88 10.54
CA ARG A 66 11.00 -1.14 11.47
C ARG A 66 10.32 0.19 11.84
N PRO A 67 9.45 0.16 12.86
CA PRO A 67 8.65 1.32 13.24
C PRO A 67 9.47 2.55 13.59
N GLU A 68 10.60 2.35 14.26
CA GLU A 68 11.46 3.45 14.72
C GLU A 68 12.07 4.22 13.54
N GLU A 69 12.43 3.49 12.46
CA GLU A 69 12.95 4.12 11.23
C GLU A 69 11.86 4.93 10.52
N LEU A 70 10.63 4.45 10.53
CA LEU A 70 9.48 5.17 9.96
C LEU A 70 9.14 6.41 10.80
N ALA A 71 9.02 6.25 12.12
CA ALA A 71 8.68 7.35 13.01
C ALA A 71 9.70 8.51 12.93
N GLU A 72 11.00 8.19 12.82
CA GLU A 72 12.04 9.21 12.63
C GLU A 72 11.86 9.96 11.30
N GLN A 73 11.52 9.26 10.21
CA GLN A 73 11.37 9.86 8.88
C GLN A 73 10.15 10.80 8.77
N PHE A 74 9.09 10.53 9.52
CA PHE A 74 7.81 11.23 9.37
C PHE A 74 7.45 12.12 10.57
N ARG A 75 8.37 12.36 11.49
CA ARG A 75 8.16 13.18 12.69
C ARG A 75 7.58 14.56 12.38
N ASP A 76 8.06 15.20 11.32
CA ASP A 76 7.68 16.56 10.92
C ASP A 76 6.68 16.57 9.75
N CYS A 77 6.19 15.40 9.33
CA CYS A 77 5.17 15.28 8.30
C CYS A 77 3.77 15.34 8.90
N ARG A 78 2.77 15.69 8.08
CA ARG A 78 1.38 15.64 8.53
C ARG A 78 0.92 14.21 8.72
N ILE A 79 1.10 13.36 7.69
CA ILE A 79 0.76 11.94 7.75
C ILE A 79 1.98 11.16 8.26
N GLY A 80 1.79 10.39 9.31
CA GLY A 80 2.83 9.57 9.94
C GLY A 80 3.55 10.26 11.10
N ARG A 81 3.19 11.50 11.47
CA ARG A 81 3.69 12.14 12.69
C ARG A 81 3.37 11.32 13.94
N GLU A 82 2.17 10.76 14.00
CA GLU A 82 1.83 9.69 14.92
C GLU A 82 1.79 8.38 14.14
N LEU A 83 2.75 7.51 14.41
CA LEU A 83 2.91 6.22 13.74
C LEU A 83 2.92 5.10 14.76
N LEU A 84 1.97 4.20 14.64
CA LEU A 84 1.78 3.07 15.54
C LEU A 84 1.91 1.76 14.76
N CYS A 85 2.68 0.83 15.32
CA CYS A 85 2.86 -0.50 14.74
C CYS A 85 2.42 -1.57 15.72
N PHE A 86 1.69 -2.54 15.21
CA PHE A 86 1.20 -3.69 15.94
C PHE A 86 1.76 -4.98 15.34
N ASP A 87 2.23 -5.88 16.19
CA ASP A 87 2.60 -7.24 15.74
C ASP A 87 1.33 -7.96 15.26
N THR A 88 0.24 -7.87 16.01
CA THR A 88 -1.06 -8.46 15.66
C THR A 88 -2.20 -7.55 16.10
N ILE A 89 -3.17 -7.32 15.22
CA ILE A 89 -4.39 -6.58 15.52
C ILE A 89 -5.57 -7.17 14.73
N ASP A 90 -6.80 -6.83 15.09
CA ASP A 90 -7.97 -7.21 14.30
C ASP A 90 -7.95 -6.55 12.92
N SER A 91 -7.87 -5.21 12.89
CA SER A 91 -7.80 -4.41 11.66
C SER A 91 -7.20 -3.04 11.94
N THR A 92 -6.30 -2.58 11.07
CA THR A 92 -5.72 -1.23 11.14
C THR A 92 -6.78 -0.14 10.99
N ASN A 93 -7.81 -0.34 10.12
CA ASN A 93 -8.95 0.57 10.02
C ASN A 93 -9.76 0.61 11.31
N ASN A 94 -10.07 -0.55 11.90
CA ASN A 94 -10.85 -0.61 13.15
C ASN A 94 -10.12 0.10 14.30
N GLU A 95 -8.80 0.01 14.37
CA GLU A 95 -8.03 0.70 15.38
C GLU A 95 -8.11 2.22 15.24
N LEU A 96 -8.02 2.73 14.02
CA LEU A 96 -8.22 4.16 13.77
C LEU A 96 -9.64 4.61 14.14
N LYS A 97 -10.66 3.79 13.87
CA LYS A 97 -12.04 4.07 14.32
C LYS A 97 -12.16 4.16 15.84
N ARG A 98 -11.58 3.19 16.56
CA ARG A 98 -11.57 3.21 18.04
C ARG A 98 -10.90 4.47 18.57
N ARG A 99 -9.82 4.91 17.97
CA ARG A 99 -9.10 6.14 18.36
C ARG A 99 -9.86 7.40 18.00
N ALA A 100 -10.53 7.43 16.85
CA ALA A 100 -11.34 8.57 16.41
C ALA A 100 -12.47 8.90 17.40
N VAL A 101 -13.03 7.90 18.10
CA VAL A 101 -14.01 8.10 19.18
C VAL A 101 -13.40 8.84 20.38
N SER A 102 -12.10 8.68 20.64
CA SER A 102 -11.42 9.24 21.81
C SER A 102 -10.74 10.58 21.54
N GLY A 103 -10.67 11.04 20.29
CA GLY A 103 -10.03 12.31 19.92
C GLY A 103 -9.64 12.39 18.45
N SER A 104 -8.92 13.45 18.11
CA SER A 104 -8.45 13.66 16.73
C SER A 104 -7.39 12.62 16.34
N VAL A 105 -7.57 12.01 15.19
CA VAL A 105 -6.63 11.05 14.58
C VAL A 105 -6.02 11.56 13.27
N ASP A 106 -6.22 12.84 12.93
CA ASP A 106 -5.73 13.42 11.67
C ASP A 106 -4.21 13.25 11.53
N GLY A 107 -3.79 12.60 10.45
CA GLY A 107 -2.40 12.27 10.17
C GLY A 107 -1.85 11.03 10.88
N THR A 108 -2.63 10.38 11.74
CA THR A 108 -2.22 9.13 12.40
C THR A 108 -2.12 8.00 11.38
N VAL A 109 -1.03 7.26 11.43
CA VAL A 109 -0.80 6.04 10.62
C VAL A 109 -0.71 4.82 11.53
N ILE A 110 -1.47 3.80 11.20
CA ILE A 110 -1.38 2.48 11.84
C ILE A 110 -0.85 1.47 10.85
N LEU A 111 0.17 0.74 11.27
CA LEU A 111 0.75 -0.41 10.58
C LEU A 111 0.52 -1.68 11.42
N ALA A 112 0.33 -2.80 10.75
CA ALA A 112 0.28 -4.11 11.39
C ALA A 112 1.16 -5.12 10.66
N ASP A 113 1.81 -6.00 11.42
CA ASP A 113 2.51 -7.15 10.86
C ASP A 113 1.53 -8.26 10.45
N GLN A 114 0.43 -8.41 11.24
CA GLN A 114 -0.67 -9.32 11.00
C GLN A 114 -2.03 -8.68 11.30
N GLN A 115 -3.05 -8.98 10.49
CA GLN A 115 -4.43 -8.71 10.85
C GLN A 115 -5.23 -10.00 10.99
N THR A 116 -5.93 -10.18 12.11
CA THR A 116 -6.80 -11.35 12.36
C THR A 116 -8.20 -11.18 11.77
N GLY A 117 -8.59 -9.95 11.48
CA GLY A 117 -9.88 -9.56 10.91
C GLY A 117 -9.70 -8.51 9.82
N GLY A 118 -8.73 -8.72 8.90
CA GLY A 118 -8.50 -7.83 7.77
C GLY A 118 -9.77 -7.65 6.93
N ARG A 119 -10.10 -6.41 6.58
CA ARG A 119 -11.39 -6.04 5.96
C ARG A 119 -11.21 -5.55 4.54
N GLY A 120 -12.12 -5.99 3.69
CA GLY A 120 -12.37 -5.43 2.37
C GLY A 120 -13.75 -4.79 2.29
N ARG A 121 -14.12 -4.29 1.13
CA ARG A 121 -15.45 -3.70 0.87
C ARG A 121 -16.54 -4.75 1.03
N ARG A 122 -17.76 -4.29 1.40
CA ARG A 122 -18.97 -5.11 1.53
C ARG A 122 -18.81 -6.33 2.45
N GLY A 123 -18.02 -6.20 3.52
CA GLY A 123 -17.83 -7.27 4.50
C GLY A 123 -16.91 -8.41 4.06
N ARG A 124 -16.26 -8.31 2.90
CA ARG A 124 -15.24 -9.28 2.48
C ARG A 124 -14.03 -9.23 3.42
N SER A 125 -13.37 -10.34 3.59
CA SER A 125 -12.10 -10.42 4.31
C SER A 125 -10.92 -10.06 3.39
N PHE A 126 -9.83 -9.59 3.99
CA PHE A 126 -8.53 -9.43 3.35
C PHE A 126 -7.50 -10.29 4.08
N VAL A 127 -6.92 -11.25 3.39
CA VAL A 127 -5.94 -12.19 3.94
C VAL A 127 -4.67 -11.43 4.35
N SER A 128 -4.32 -11.47 5.63
CA SER A 128 -3.28 -10.62 6.21
C SER A 128 -2.31 -11.41 7.11
N PRO A 129 -1.57 -12.41 6.58
CA PRO A 129 -0.64 -13.22 7.37
C PRO A 129 0.55 -12.41 7.88
N ALA A 130 1.10 -12.83 9.02
CA ALA A 130 2.22 -12.18 9.67
C ALA A 130 3.47 -12.12 8.78
N GLY A 131 4.12 -10.97 8.73
CA GLY A 131 5.40 -10.80 8.04
C GLY A 131 5.33 -10.79 6.51
N LYS A 132 4.16 -10.92 5.90
CA LYS A 132 4.01 -11.18 4.47
C LYS A 132 3.50 -9.99 3.65
N GLY A 133 2.65 -9.15 4.21
CA GLY A 133 2.05 -8.00 3.53
C GLY A 133 2.43 -6.65 4.14
N LEU A 134 2.02 -5.57 3.51
CA LEU A 134 1.98 -4.24 4.11
C LEU A 134 0.51 -3.90 4.39
N TYR A 135 0.14 -3.86 5.66
CA TYR A 135 -1.19 -3.51 6.13
C TYR A 135 -1.11 -2.17 6.84
N LEU A 136 -1.63 -1.14 6.19
CA LEU A 136 -1.52 0.25 6.62
C LEU A 136 -2.88 0.92 6.56
N SER A 137 -3.17 1.74 7.57
CA SER A 137 -4.29 2.69 7.52
C SER A 137 -3.80 4.07 7.95
N ALA A 138 -4.32 5.10 7.26
CA ALA A 138 -4.09 6.50 7.60
C ALA A 138 -5.43 7.20 7.82
N ALA A 139 -5.52 8.06 8.83
CA ALA A 139 -6.69 8.92 9.05
C ALA A 139 -6.40 10.34 8.59
N LEU A 140 -7.34 10.94 7.86
CA LEU A 140 -7.25 12.27 7.28
C LEU A 140 -8.51 13.08 7.62
N ARG A 141 -8.35 14.38 7.83
CA ARG A 141 -9.47 15.33 7.97
C ARG A 141 -9.36 16.46 6.95
N PRO A 142 -9.65 16.18 5.66
CA PRO A 142 -9.57 17.20 4.62
C PRO A 142 -10.68 18.25 4.83
N GLN A 143 -10.33 19.52 4.52
CA GLN A 143 -11.25 20.66 4.65
C GLN A 143 -11.87 20.95 3.28
N CYS A 144 -12.75 20.05 2.83
CA CYS A 144 -13.44 20.16 1.53
C CYS A 144 -14.82 19.50 1.59
N PRO A 145 -15.70 19.72 0.62
CA PRO A 145 -17.00 19.06 0.55
C PRO A 145 -16.91 17.53 0.52
N LEU A 146 -17.90 16.85 1.11
CA LEU A 146 -17.98 15.38 1.14
C LEU A 146 -17.98 14.74 -0.27
N SER A 147 -18.51 15.44 -1.27
CA SER A 147 -18.46 14.99 -2.66
C SER A 147 -17.04 14.82 -3.16
N GLU A 148 -16.11 15.67 -2.75
CA GLU A 148 -14.70 15.54 -3.09
C GLU A 148 -14.05 14.42 -2.29
N ILE A 149 -14.37 14.28 -1.00
CA ILE A 149 -13.83 13.20 -0.15
C ILE A 149 -14.13 11.82 -0.73
N SER A 150 -15.26 11.65 -1.42
CA SER A 150 -15.63 10.39 -2.07
C SER A 150 -14.61 9.94 -3.13
N THR A 151 -13.84 10.86 -3.70
CA THR A 151 -12.82 10.59 -4.72
C THR A 151 -11.49 10.07 -4.14
N LEU A 152 -11.27 10.19 -2.82
CA LEU A 152 -10.01 9.81 -2.17
C LEU A 152 -9.58 8.35 -2.40
N THR A 153 -10.53 7.44 -2.64
CA THR A 153 -10.19 6.06 -3.01
C THR A 153 -9.40 6.01 -4.32
N ALA A 154 -9.83 6.78 -5.32
CA ALA A 154 -9.16 6.85 -6.62
C ALA A 154 -7.81 7.57 -6.53
N TRP A 155 -7.74 8.67 -5.79
CA TRP A 155 -6.50 9.37 -5.52
C TRP A 155 -5.49 8.47 -4.80
N THR A 156 -5.95 7.69 -3.81
CA THR A 156 -5.12 6.72 -3.12
C THR A 156 -4.60 5.64 -4.06
N ALA A 157 -5.42 5.16 -5.00
CA ALA A 157 -4.97 4.17 -5.98
C ALA A 157 -3.80 4.70 -6.81
N VAL A 158 -3.86 5.96 -7.28
CA VAL A 158 -2.74 6.61 -7.98
C VAL A 158 -1.50 6.72 -7.10
N ALA A 159 -1.66 7.22 -5.87
CA ALA A 159 -0.56 7.37 -4.91
C ALA A 159 0.14 6.03 -4.58
N LEU A 160 -0.62 4.95 -4.49
CA LEU A 160 -0.08 3.61 -4.28
C LEU A 160 0.59 3.04 -5.54
N CYS A 161 0.09 3.32 -6.74
CA CYS A 161 0.79 3.00 -7.99
C CYS A 161 2.17 3.66 -8.04
N ASP A 162 2.24 4.95 -7.70
CA ASP A 162 3.50 5.72 -7.64
C ASP A 162 4.46 5.14 -6.59
N ALA A 163 3.92 4.74 -5.43
CA ALA A 163 4.73 4.15 -4.37
C ALA A 163 5.32 2.80 -4.77
N VAL A 164 4.53 1.91 -5.38
CA VAL A 164 5.00 0.60 -5.86
C VAL A 164 6.02 0.78 -6.98
N GLU A 165 5.74 1.64 -7.96
CA GLU A 165 6.67 1.89 -9.07
C GLU A 165 8.02 2.42 -8.59
N ALA A 166 8.02 3.35 -7.63
CA ALA A 166 9.26 3.94 -7.12
C ALA A 166 10.14 2.96 -6.35
N VAL A 167 9.55 1.94 -5.70
CA VAL A 167 10.31 0.93 -4.91
C VAL A 167 10.62 -0.30 -5.74
N CYS A 168 9.70 -0.70 -6.61
CA CYS A 168 9.75 -2.00 -7.29
C CYS A 168 10.10 -1.88 -8.78
N GLY A 169 10.11 -0.68 -9.35
CA GLY A 169 10.36 -0.47 -10.79
C GLY A 169 9.23 -0.95 -11.71
N VAL A 170 8.08 -1.35 -11.14
CA VAL A 170 6.90 -1.79 -11.90
C VAL A 170 5.67 -1.02 -11.45
N ARG A 171 4.88 -0.53 -12.42
CA ARG A 171 3.67 0.21 -12.14
C ARG A 171 2.45 -0.72 -12.21
N PRO A 172 1.67 -0.88 -11.12
CA PRO A 172 0.40 -1.60 -11.16
C PRO A 172 -0.64 -0.87 -12.00
N GLY A 173 -1.58 -1.61 -12.57
CA GLY A 173 -2.80 -1.02 -13.10
C GLY A 173 -3.90 -0.91 -12.04
N ILE A 174 -4.92 -0.11 -12.32
CA ILE A 174 -6.06 0.11 -11.41
C ILE A 174 -7.28 -0.64 -11.94
N LYS A 175 -7.82 -1.55 -11.16
CA LYS A 175 -9.18 -2.07 -11.39
C LYS A 175 -10.16 -1.24 -10.57
N TRP A 176 -11.02 -0.50 -11.28
CA TRP A 176 -12.04 0.33 -10.66
C TRP A 176 -12.92 -0.49 -9.69
N PRO A 177 -13.26 0.05 -8.50
CA PRO A 177 -12.90 1.38 -8.04
C PRO A 177 -11.67 1.41 -7.11
N ASN A 178 -11.13 0.29 -6.62
CA ASN A 178 -10.31 0.29 -5.43
C ASN A 178 -9.22 -0.79 -5.36
N ASP A 179 -8.95 -1.50 -6.44
CA ASP A 179 -7.95 -2.56 -6.44
C ASP A 179 -6.76 -2.21 -7.35
N LEU A 180 -5.54 -2.50 -6.90
CA LEU A 180 -4.37 -2.51 -7.78
C LEU A 180 -4.11 -3.91 -8.29
N VAL A 181 -3.76 -3.99 -9.56
CA VAL A 181 -3.59 -5.23 -10.31
C VAL A 181 -2.19 -5.28 -10.92
N LEU A 182 -1.54 -6.42 -10.77
CA LEU A 182 -0.28 -6.74 -11.43
C LEU A 182 -0.37 -8.13 -12.04
N ASN A 183 0.11 -8.32 -13.27
CA ASN A 183 0.00 -9.60 -13.97
C ASN A 183 -1.42 -10.17 -13.97
N ARG A 184 -2.44 -9.30 -14.14
CA ARG A 184 -3.88 -9.63 -14.16
C ARG A 184 -4.43 -10.19 -12.85
N LYS A 185 -3.70 -10.10 -11.74
CA LYS A 185 -4.11 -10.55 -10.41
C LYS A 185 -4.08 -9.39 -9.42
N LYS A 186 -4.88 -9.47 -8.38
CA LYS A 186 -4.99 -8.45 -7.34
C LYS A 186 -3.71 -8.39 -6.50
N LEU A 187 -3.05 -7.24 -6.55
CA LEU A 187 -1.88 -6.90 -5.74
C LEU A 187 -2.27 -6.21 -4.44
N CYS A 188 -3.23 -5.29 -4.52
CA CYS A 188 -3.61 -4.43 -3.39
C CYS A 188 -5.11 -4.19 -3.38
N GLY A 189 -5.68 -4.07 -2.18
CA GLY A 189 -7.04 -3.58 -1.94
C GLY A 189 -7.00 -2.30 -1.11
N ILE A 190 -7.83 -1.32 -1.50
CA ILE A 190 -8.02 -0.06 -0.80
C ILE A 190 -9.40 -0.04 -0.17
N LEU A 191 -9.49 0.33 1.10
CA LEU A 191 -10.74 0.49 1.83
C LEU A 191 -10.82 1.87 2.47
N THR A 192 -11.62 2.75 1.89
CA THR A 192 -11.90 4.08 2.42
C THR A 192 -13.20 4.06 3.21
N GLU A 193 -13.17 4.52 4.46
CA GLU A 193 -14.33 4.58 5.34
C GLU A 193 -14.45 5.99 5.94
N LEU A 194 -15.68 6.52 6.01
CA LEU A 194 -15.97 7.81 6.62
C LEU A 194 -16.41 7.60 8.07
N GLU A 195 -15.88 8.40 8.96
CA GLU A 195 -16.27 8.41 10.37
C GLU A 195 -16.96 9.71 10.74
N TRP A 196 -17.95 9.60 11.59
CA TRP A 196 -18.81 10.69 12.03
C TRP A 196 -18.79 10.78 13.56
N GLU A 197 -18.84 11.99 14.08
CA GLU A 197 -18.99 12.19 15.52
C GLU A 197 -20.39 11.75 15.97
N ALA A 198 -20.43 10.86 16.96
CA ALA A 198 -21.70 10.25 17.39
C ALA A 198 -22.68 11.28 17.99
N GLU A 199 -22.18 12.35 18.63
CA GLU A 199 -22.99 13.36 19.31
C GLU A 199 -23.49 14.45 18.37
N SER A 200 -22.60 14.97 17.52
CA SER A 200 -22.92 16.09 16.60
C SER A 200 -23.46 15.64 15.25
N GLY A 201 -23.14 14.40 14.84
CA GLY A 201 -23.37 13.92 13.49
C GLY A 201 -22.50 14.60 12.44
N GLU A 202 -21.45 15.33 12.85
CA GLU A 202 -20.51 15.98 11.96
C GLU A 202 -19.47 14.99 11.44
N PHE A 203 -18.91 15.29 10.26
CA PHE A 203 -17.81 14.52 9.68
C PHE A 203 -16.57 14.63 10.56
N SER A 204 -16.08 13.49 11.04
CA SER A 204 -14.89 13.41 11.90
C SER A 204 -13.62 13.25 11.07
N CYS A 205 -13.52 12.16 10.32
CA CYS A 205 -12.35 11.87 9.49
C CYS A 205 -12.68 10.85 8.40
N VAL A 206 -11.78 10.73 7.43
CA VAL A 206 -11.75 9.61 6.49
C VAL A 206 -10.58 8.70 6.85
N ILE A 207 -10.85 7.40 6.91
CA ILE A 207 -9.85 6.37 7.14
C ILE A 207 -9.57 5.68 5.83
N ILE A 208 -8.32 5.72 5.40
CA ILE A 208 -7.83 5.08 4.18
C ILE A 208 -7.01 3.86 4.57
N GLY A 209 -7.55 2.67 4.33
CA GLY A 209 -6.83 1.41 4.50
C GLY A 209 -6.23 0.92 3.18
N ALA A 210 -4.99 0.48 3.22
CA ALA A 210 -4.30 -0.16 2.12
C ALA A 210 -3.70 -1.50 2.55
N GLY A 211 -4.10 -2.57 1.86
CA GLY A 211 -3.50 -3.90 2.01
C GLY A 211 -2.71 -4.25 0.76
N ILE A 212 -1.38 -4.28 0.83
CA ILE A 212 -0.50 -4.63 -0.28
C ILE A 212 0.10 -6.00 -0.03
N ASN A 213 -0.05 -6.90 -1.00
CA ASN A 213 0.57 -8.22 -0.96
C ASN A 213 2.06 -8.09 -1.31
N VAL A 214 2.96 -8.43 -0.38
CA VAL A 214 4.40 -8.22 -0.56
C VAL A 214 5.13 -9.54 -0.80
N SER A 215 4.98 -10.53 0.07
CA SER A 215 5.72 -11.80 0.00
C SER A 215 4.85 -13.02 0.27
N GLN A 216 3.54 -12.89 0.19
CA GLN A 216 2.63 -14.03 0.27
C GLN A 216 2.88 -15.00 -0.89
N ASP A 217 2.77 -16.29 -0.60
CA ASP A 217 2.74 -17.37 -1.57
C ASP A 217 1.32 -17.95 -1.71
N GLU A 218 1.15 -18.98 -2.53
CA GLU A 218 -0.15 -19.59 -2.76
C GLU A 218 -0.76 -20.21 -1.50
N ALA A 219 0.08 -20.74 -0.60
CA ALA A 219 -0.38 -21.33 0.65
C ALA A 219 -0.88 -20.27 1.63
N ASP A 220 -0.25 -19.09 1.64
CA ASP A 220 -0.70 -17.94 2.45
C ASP A 220 -2.07 -17.42 2.00
N PHE A 221 -2.35 -17.40 0.69
CA PHE A 221 -3.63 -16.94 0.15
C PHE A 221 -4.75 -17.97 0.32
N GLY A 222 -4.41 -19.25 0.33
CA GLY A 222 -5.38 -20.34 0.30
C GLY A 222 -6.04 -20.55 -1.07
N PRO A 223 -6.81 -21.63 -1.24
CA PRO A 223 -7.26 -22.10 -2.55
C PRO A 223 -8.24 -21.16 -3.26
N GLU A 224 -9.00 -20.37 -2.53
CA GLU A 224 -10.00 -19.45 -3.10
C GLU A 224 -9.37 -18.14 -3.59
N VAL A 225 -8.31 -17.67 -2.91
CA VAL A 225 -7.70 -16.36 -3.18
C VAL A 225 -6.46 -16.49 -4.07
N ALA A 226 -5.69 -17.57 -3.98
CA ALA A 226 -4.46 -17.76 -4.76
C ALA A 226 -4.65 -17.63 -6.29
N PRO A 227 -5.77 -18.06 -6.91
CA PRO A 227 -5.98 -17.85 -8.33
C PRO A 227 -6.09 -16.38 -8.74
N ILE A 228 -6.60 -15.53 -7.85
CA ILE A 228 -6.97 -14.14 -8.14
C ILE A 228 -6.03 -13.11 -7.52
N ALA A 229 -5.15 -13.49 -6.59
CA ALA A 229 -4.20 -12.61 -5.93
C ALA A 229 -2.76 -12.89 -6.37
N ILE A 230 -1.92 -11.87 -6.21
CA ILE A 230 -0.48 -11.93 -6.44
C ILE A 230 0.23 -11.09 -5.40
N SER A 231 1.44 -11.49 -5.02
CA SER A 231 2.36 -10.66 -4.24
C SER A 231 3.45 -10.04 -5.12
N LEU A 232 4.10 -8.99 -4.62
CA LEU A 232 5.27 -8.40 -5.28
C LEU A 232 6.38 -9.44 -5.46
N ALA A 233 6.61 -10.29 -4.45
CA ALA A 233 7.61 -11.36 -4.55
C ALA A 233 7.33 -12.35 -5.69
N GLN A 234 6.07 -12.74 -5.87
CA GLN A 234 5.67 -13.62 -6.98
C GLN A 234 5.83 -12.94 -8.34
N ALA A 235 5.53 -11.64 -8.42
CA ALA A 235 5.63 -10.88 -9.67
C ALA A 235 7.07 -10.57 -10.08
N LEU A 236 7.95 -10.32 -9.12
CA LEU A 236 9.31 -9.81 -9.32
C LEU A 236 10.41 -10.87 -9.10
N GLY A 237 10.06 -12.04 -8.54
CA GLY A 237 11.02 -13.06 -8.11
C GLY A 237 11.71 -12.76 -6.77
N THR A 238 11.52 -11.57 -6.21
CA THR A 238 12.07 -11.16 -4.92
C THR A 238 11.14 -10.19 -4.20
N ALA A 239 11.10 -10.27 -2.86
CA ALA A 239 10.29 -9.36 -2.06
C ALA A 239 11.02 -8.03 -1.84
N PRO A 240 10.36 -6.87 -2.02
CA PRO A 240 10.91 -5.58 -1.62
C PRO A 240 10.98 -5.46 -0.09
N ASP A 241 11.77 -4.49 0.39
CA ASP A 241 11.79 -4.12 1.81
C ASP A 241 10.45 -3.50 2.20
N ARG A 242 9.74 -4.13 3.14
CA ARG A 242 8.43 -3.68 3.61
C ARG A 242 8.48 -2.30 4.28
N THR A 243 9.58 -1.96 4.96
CA THR A 243 9.75 -0.65 5.60
C THR A 243 9.97 0.44 4.55
N GLU A 244 10.76 0.16 3.53
CA GLU A 244 10.97 1.07 2.41
C GLU A 244 9.67 1.31 1.63
N LEU A 245 8.92 0.24 1.37
CA LEU A 245 7.61 0.35 0.74
C LEU A 245 6.62 1.16 1.61
N ALA A 246 6.58 0.89 2.93
CA ALA A 246 5.77 1.66 3.87
C ALA A 246 6.14 3.14 3.88
N ALA A 247 7.45 3.44 3.93
CA ALA A 247 7.93 4.82 3.87
C ALA A 247 7.51 5.51 2.57
N ARG A 248 7.59 4.81 1.44
CA ARG A 248 7.16 5.38 0.16
C ARG A 248 5.66 5.60 0.09
N VAL A 249 4.86 4.65 0.58
CA VAL A 249 3.40 4.80 0.69
C VAL A 249 3.04 6.02 1.54
N ILE A 250 3.63 6.18 2.73
CA ILE A 250 3.36 7.32 3.60
C ILE A 250 3.75 8.64 2.93
N ARG A 251 4.88 8.71 2.20
CA ARG A 251 5.26 9.89 1.43
C ARG A 251 4.27 10.21 0.32
N SER A 252 3.82 9.19 -0.43
CA SER A 252 2.81 9.38 -1.48
C SER A 252 1.46 9.84 -0.90
N LEU A 253 1.08 9.38 0.30
CA LEU A 253 -0.12 9.88 0.99
C LEU A 253 0.05 11.32 1.49
N ASN A 254 1.26 11.75 1.93
CA ASN A 254 1.51 13.16 2.25
C ASN A 254 1.37 14.03 1.00
N ALA A 255 2.00 13.65 -0.13
CA ALA A 255 1.87 14.38 -1.39
C ALA A 255 0.40 14.44 -1.85
N LEU A 256 -0.31 13.31 -1.80
CA LEU A 256 -1.75 13.28 -2.09
C LEU A 256 -2.51 14.30 -1.22
N TYR A 257 -2.23 14.35 0.07
CA TYR A 257 -2.97 15.20 0.99
C TYR A 257 -2.68 16.70 0.78
N ASP A 258 -1.44 17.03 0.40
CA ASP A 258 -1.05 18.40 0.06
C ASP A 258 -1.70 18.86 -1.26
N ASP A 259 -1.86 17.94 -2.21
CA ASP A 259 -2.45 18.19 -3.54
C ASP A 259 -3.99 18.19 -3.52
N PHE A 260 -4.60 17.51 -2.56
CA PHE A 260 -6.04 17.27 -2.53
C PHE A 260 -6.82 18.48 -1.97
N PRO A 261 -7.93 18.90 -2.61
CA PRO A 261 -8.47 18.42 -3.91
C PRO A 261 -7.97 19.25 -5.10
N ALA A 262 -7.06 20.20 -4.90
CA ALA A 262 -6.69 21.23 -5.87
C ALA A 262 -6.10 20.65 -7.18
N GLN A 263 -5.39 19.54 -7.11
CA GLN A 263 -4.74 18.90 -8.27
C GLN A 263 -5.58 17.78 -8.90
N ASN A 264 -6.92 17.87 -8.80
CA ASN A 264 -7.83 16.82 -9.28
C ASN A 264 -7.55 16.39 -10.74
N ALA A 265 -7.28 17.34 -11.64
CA ALA A 265 -7.04 17.04 -13.04
C ALA A 265 -5.80 16.13 -13.26
N ALA A 266 -4.71 16.35 -12.51
CA ALA A 266 -3.50 15.55 -12.63
C ALA A 266 -3.72 14.11 -12.14
N TYR A 267 -4.39 13.95 -10.99
CA TYR A 267 -4.74 12.63 -10.47
C TYR A 267 -5.73 11.88 -11.37
N LEU A 268 -6.70 12.59 -11.95
CA LEU A 268 -7.66 12.03 -12.90
C LEU A 268 -6.97 11.52 -14.17
N GLU A 269 -6.03 12.28 -14.72
CA GLU A 269 -5.24 11.86 -15.88
C GLU A 269 -4.46 10.58 -15.58
N CYS A 270 -3.76 10.54 -14.43
CA CYS A 270 -3.05 9.34 -13.98
C CYS A 270 -4.00 8.15 -13.78
N PHE A 271 -5.15 8.38 -13.14
CA PHE A 271 -6.13 7.32 -12.92
C PHE A 271 -6.68 6.77 -14.24
N ARG A 272 -7.01 7.66 -15.21
CA ARG A 272 -7.49 7.26 -16.55
C ARG A 272 -6.45 6.43 -17.30
N ARG A 273 -5.19 6.85 -17.26
CA ARG A 273 -4.07 6.15 -17.89
C ARG A 273 -3.89 4.74 -17.32
N ASP A 274 -3.99 4.59 -16.00
CA ASP A 274 -3.68 3.35 -15.29
C ASP A 274 -4.90 2.42 -15.13
N CYS A 275 -6.12 2.90 -15.48
CA CYS A 275 -7.37 2.16 -15.28
C CYS A 275 -7.54 1.01 -16.28
N LEU A 276 -7.35 -0.22 -15.82
CA LEU A 276 -7.50 -1.45 -16.61
C LEU A 276 -8.96 -1.83 -16.88
N THR A 277 -9.92 -1.20 -16.22
CA THR A 277 -11.35 -1.52 -16.36
C THR A 277 -11.91 -0.98 -17.67
N VAL A 278 -11.45 0.19 -18.09
CA VAL A 278 -11.92 0.86 -19.32
C VAL A 278 -11.54 0.06 -20.56
N GLY A 279 -12.45 0.01 -21.52
CA GLY A 279 -12.30 -0.74 -22.77
C GLY A 279 -12.70 -2.20 -22.68
N ASN A 280 -13.05 -2.72 -21.49
CA ASN A 280 -13.36 -4.13 -21.29
C ASN A 280 -14.85 -4.37 -21.05
N PRO A 281 -15.38 -5.55 -21.44
CA PRO A 281 -16.66 -6.06 -20.96
C PRO A 281 -16.61 -6.25 -19.43
N ILE A 282 -17.67 -5.78 -18.78
CA ILE A 282 -17.79 -5.83 -17.32
C ILE A 282 -19.13 -6.41 -16.91
N LYS A 283 -19.15 -7.02 -15.74
CA LYS A 283 -20.35 -7.40 -15.00
C LYS A 283 -20.44 -6.55 -13.75
N VAL A 284 -21.52 -5.83 -13.59
CA VAL A 284 -21.80 -4.99 -12.41
C VAL A 284 -22.79 -5.71 -11.51
N ILE A 285 -22.41 -5.87 -10.24
CA ILE A 285 -23.21 -6.54 -9.21
C ILE A 285 -23.74 -5.46 -8.27
N SER A 286 -25.06 -5.32 -8.19
CA SER A 286 -25.75 -4.39 -7.31
C SER A 286 -26.87 -5.09 -6.51
N GLY A 287 -27.53 -4.33 -5.61
CA GLY A 287 -28.73 -4.86 -4.92
C GLY A 287 -29.91 -5.17 -5.84
N ALA A 288 -29.93 -4.59 -7.05
CA ALA A 288 -30.93 -4.84 -8.08
C ALA A 288 -30.61 -6.04 -8.99
N GLY A 289 -29.44 -6.70 -8.78
CA GLY A 289 -29.00 -7.85 -9.57
C GLY A 289 -27.72 -7.61 -10.35
N GLU A 290 -27.47 -8.46 -11.32
CA GLU A 290 -26.30 -8.41 -12.21
C GLU A 290 -26.69 -7.76 -13.55
N ARG A 291 -25.82 -6.85 -14.05
CA ARG A 291 -25.92 -6.27 -15.38
C ARG A 291 -24.60 -6.37 -16.12
N ILE A 292 -24.67 -6.65 -17.42
CA ILE A 292 -23.49 -6.73 -18.30
C ILE A 292 -23.43 -5.48 -19.17
N GLY A 293 -22.24 -4.97 -19.38
CA GLY A 293 -21.98 -3.80 -20.20
C GLY A 293 -20.51 -3.70 -20.57
N THR A 294 -20.13 -2.59 -21.19
CA THR A 294 -18.75 -2.26 -21.51
C THR A 294 -18.37 -0.98 -20.79
N ALA A 295 -17.26 -1.00 -20.05
CA ALA A 295 -16.69 0.20 -19.46
C ALA A 295 -16.09 1.08 -20.56
N THR A 296 -16.60 2.31 -20.71
CA THR A 296 -16.23 3.20 -21.83
C THR A 296 -15.35 4.37 -21.42
N GLY A 297 -15.28 4.69 -20.13
CA GLY A 297 -14.46 5.80 -19.64
C GLY A 297 -14.54 6.01 -18.14
N ILE A 298 -13.80 7.01 -17.67
CA ILE A 298 -13.83 7.52 -16.29
C ILE A 298 -14.28 8.99 -16.36
N SER A 299 -15.34 9.30 -15.61
CA SER A 299 -15.88 10.67 -15.49
C SER A 299 -14.95 11.58 -14.65
N ASP A 300 -15.23 12.87 -14.61
CA ASP A 300 -14.37 13.85 -13.90
C ASP A 300 -14.41 13.70 -12.37
N ASP A 301 -15.37 12.98 -11.85
CA ASP A 301 -15.51 12.58 -10.44
C ASP A 301 -15.04 11.13 -10.17
N PHE A 302 -14.20 10.56 -11.06
CA PHE A 302 -13.68 9.18 -11.01
C PHE A 302 -14.74 8.07 -11.10
N GLY A 303 -15.97 8.40 -11.50
CA GLY A 303 -17.03 7.43 -11.78
C GLY A 303 -16.72 6.61 -13.03
N LEU A 304 -17.20 5.36 -13.06
CA LEU A 304 -17.04 4.46 -14.21
C LEU A 304 -18.22 4.66 -15.18
N THR A 305 -17.94 5.12 -16.38
CA THR A 305 -18.94 5.21 -17.45
C THR A 305 -19.10 3.86 -18.12
N VAL A 306 -20.34 3.37 -18.13
CA VAL A 306 -20.69 2.05 -18.66
C VAL A 306 -21.74 2.21 -19.76
N ARG A 307 -21.51 1.57 -20.89
CA ARG A 307 -22.51 1.35 -21.93
C ARG A 307 -23.10 -0.04 -21.77
N TRP A 308 -24.39 -0.09 -21.49
CA TRP A 308 -25.13 -1.33 -21.29
C TRP A 308 -25.48 -2.02 -22.62
N GLU A 309 -25.91 -3.29 -22.56
CA GLU A 309 -26.30 -4.07 -23.74
C GLU A 309 -27.52 -3.48 -24.46
N ASP A 310 -28.40 -2.77 -23.76
CA ASP A 310 -29.54 -2.04 -24.32
C ASP A 310 -29.16 -0.74 -25.03
N GLY A 311 -27.87 -0.39 -25.09
CA GLY A 311 -27.33 0.82 -25.69
C GLY A 311 -27.34 2.04 -24.77
N SER A 312 -27.95 1.97 -23.60
CA SER A 312 -27.96 3.08 -22.64
C SER A 312 -26.59 3.27 -21.99
N THR A 313 -26.29 4.48 -21.55
CA THR A 313 -25.04 4.82 -20.87
C THR A 313 -25.34 5.34 -19.47
N GLU A 314 -24.56 4.89 -18.49
CA GLU A 314 -24.67 5.27 -17.09
C GLU A 314 -23.29 5.51 -16.49
N THR A 315 -23.16 6.47 -15.57
CA THR A 315 -21.93 6.65 -14.78
C THR A 315 -22.15 6.12 -13.37
N LEU A 316 -21.35 5.13 -13.01
CA LEU A 316 -21.36 4.50 -11.69
C LEU A 316 -20.37 5.23 -10.79
N THR A 317 -20.81 5.70 -9.63
CA THR A 317 -19.95 6.31 -8.60
C THR A 317 -19.48 5.30 -7.55
N SER A 318 -20.17 4.17 -7.48
CA SER A 318 -19.84 3.04 -6.59
C SER A 318 -20.34 1.73 -7.19
N GLY A 319 -19.83 0.61 -6.72
CA GLY A 319 -20.31 -0.69 -7.19
C GLY A 319 -19.27 -1.81 -6.99
N GLU A 320 -19.67 -3.01 -7.30
CA GLU A 320 -18.80 -4.15 -7.47
C GLU A 320 -18.76 -4.48 -8.97
N VAL A 321 -17.57 -4.45 -9.53
CA VAL A 321 -17.35 -4.67 -10.96
C VAL A 321 -16.40 -5.83 -11.15
N SER A 322 -16.88 -6.86 -11.86
CA SER A 322 -16.04 -7.92 -12.41
C SER A 322 -15.65 -7.54 -13.83
N VAL A 323 -14.38 -7.71 -14.18
CA VAL A 323 -13.84 -7.32 -15.49
C VAL A 323 -13.42 -8.58 -16.22
N ARG A 324 -13.95 -8.80 -17.43
CA ARG A 324 -13.61 -9.99 -18.23
C ARG A 324 -12.11 -10.03 -18.50
N GLY A 325 -11.50 -11.17 -18.16
CA GLY A 325 -10.07 -11.39 -18.34
C GLY A 325 -9.15 -10.80 -17.26
N LEU A 326 -9.70 -10.17 -16.22
CA LEU A 326 -9.07 -9.98 -14.94
C LEU A 326 -9.54 -11.07 -13.97
N TYR A 327 -9.01 -11.12 -12.76
CA TYR A 327 -9.15 -12.20 -11.79
C TYR A 327 -10.59 -12.59 -11.36
N ASP A 328 -11.62 -11.98 -11.84
CA ASP A 328 -13.01 -12.23 -11.40
C ASP A 328 -13.90 -12.89 -12.49
N TYR A 329 -13.30 -13.50 -13.49
CA TYR A 329 -14.04 -14.12 -14.58
C TYR A 329 -13.50 -15.49 -14.90
#